data_f9ebcffb96f31d1c3ef2200ccfbb5b21
#
_entry.id   f9ebcffb96f31d1c3ef2200ccfbb5b21
#
_cell.length_a   1.000
_cell.length_b   1.000
_cell.length_c   1.000
_cell.angle_alpha   90.00
_cell.angle_beta   90.00
_cell.angle_gamma   90.00
#
_symmetry.space_group_name_H-M   'P 1'
#
loop_
_entity.id
_entity.type
_entity.pdbx_description
1 polymer ?
#
loop_
_entity_poly.entity_id
_entity_poly.type
_entity_poly.pdbx_seq_one_letter_code
_entity_poly.pdbx_strand_id
1 'polypeptide(L)'
;MFKGVASRALGVFALFTVVCGLGYTLVVTGIAQVAFPYRANGSLIKVDGKVVGSELIGQNFEDGDHMWGRIQNVAIVEGEDGELMAYGAPSNLSPASEEYRQLVDARVKKIRAANPDADTDAVPVDLVTCSGSGLDPEIS
;
A
#
# COMPACT_ATOMS: atom_id res chain seq x y z
N MET A 1 -12.04 -39.51 -22.91
CA MET A 1 -12.67 -39.03 -21.65
C MET A 1 -12.37 -37.57 -21.33
N PHE A 2 -11.16 -37.04 -21.52
CA PHE A 2 -10.80 -35.65 -21.20
C PHE A 2 -11.34 -34.56 -22.15
N LYS A 3 -11.58 -34.83 -23.43
CA LYS A 3 -12.03 -33.81 -24.40
C LYS A 3 -13.37 -33.15 -24.02
N GLY A 4 -14.31 -33.86 -23.47
CA GLY A 4 -15.60 -33.30 -23.05
C GLY A 4 -15.53 -32.52 -21.74
N VAL A 5 -14.61 -32.90 -20.85
CA VAL A 5 -14.38 -32.18 -19.58
C VAL A 5 -13.69 -30.83 -19.84
N ALA A 6 -12.64 -30.83 -20.67
CA ALA A 6 -11.90 -29.58 -21.02
C ALA A 6 -12.81 -28.55 -21.69
N SER A 7 -13.67 -28.98 -22.64
CA SER A 7 -14.60 -28.04 -23.29
C SER A 7 -15.60 -27.42 -22.31
N ARG A 8 -16.14 -28.20 -21.38
CA ARG A 8 -17.06 -27.71 -20.35
C ARG A 8 -16.34 -26.79 -19.36
N ALA A 9 -15.12 -27.12 -18.94
CA ALA A 9 -14.30 -26.30 -18.06
C ALA A 9 -13.96 -24.94 -18.70
N LEU A 10 -13.58 -24.95 -19.99
CA LEU A 10 -13.34 -23.70 -20.73
C LEU A 10 -14.61 -22.86 -20.88
N GLY A 11 -15.78 -23.51 -21.14
CA GLY A 11 -17.04 -22.78 -21.21
C GLY A 11 -17.44 -22.12 -19.89
N VAL A 12 -17.30 -22.83 -18.78
CA VAL A 12 -17.56 -22.28 -17.43
C VAL A 12 -16.55 -21.19 -17.09
N PHE A 13 -15.27 -21.38 -17.39
CA PHE A 13 -14.24 -20.37 -17.18
C PHE A 13 -14.54 -19.11 -17.98
N ALA A 14 -14.87 -19.23 -19.27
CA ALA A 14 -15.22 -18.08 -20.10
C ALA A 14 -16.48 -17.36 -19.58
N LEU A 15 -17.50 -18.10 -19.17
CA LEU A 15 -18.71 -17.53 -18.58
C LEU A 15 -18.40 -16.71 -17.33
N PHE A 16 -17.66 -17.28 -16.38
CA PHE A 16 -17.30 -16.56 -15.14
C PHE A 16 -16.34 -15.40 -15.40
N THR A 17 -15.46 -15.48 -16.37
CA THR A 17 -14.61 -14.36 -16.79
C THR A 17 -15.47 -13.19 -17.28
N VAL A 18 -16.48 -13.46 -18.11
CA VAL A 18 -17.37 -12.41 -18.60
C VAL A 18 -18.26 -11.87 -17.48
N VAL A 19 -18.88 -12.72 -16.69
CA VAL A 19 -19.82 -12.30 -15.64
C VAL A 19 -19.09 -11.60 -14.49
N CYS A 20 -18.06 -12.23 -13.95
CA CYS A 20 -17.36 -11.72 -12.76
C CYS A 20 -16.24 -10.75 -13.13
N GLY A 21 -15.47 -11.01 -14.18
CA GLY A 21 -14.36 -10.17 -14.59
C GLY A 21 -14.80 -8.88 -15.27
N LEU A 22 -15.77 -8.94 -16.17
CA LEU A 22 -16.23 -7.78 -16.90
C LEU A 22 -17.54 -7.21 -16.35
N GLY A 23 -18.60 -8.02 -16.31
CA GLY A 23 -19.94 -7.54 -15.94
C GLY A 23 -19.99 -6.94 -14.54
N TYR A 24 -19.59 -7.74 -13.53
CA TYR A 24 -19.55 -7.27 -12.14
C TYR A 24 -18.65 -6.05 -11.96
N THR A 25 -17.43 -6.10 -12.50
CA THR A 25 -16.46 -5.01 -12.37
C THR A 25 -16.98 -3.70 -12.97
N LEU A 26 -17.55 -3.75 -14.18
CA LEU A 26 -18.10 -2.55 -14.84
C LEU A 26 -19.29 -1.97 -14.09
N VAL A 27 -20.19 -2.83 -13.58
CA VAL A 27 -21.35 -2.37 -12.80
C VAL A 27 -20.90 -1.70 -11.50
N VAL A 28 -20.01 -2.35 -10.73
CA VAL A 28 -19.50 -1.77 -9.47
C VAL A 28 -18.73 -0.49 -9.72
N THR A 29 -17.88 -0.44 -10.76
CA THR A 29 -17.16 0.78 -11.12
C THR A 29 -18.12 1.90 -11.52
N GLY A 30 -19.13 1.61 -12.33
CA GLY A 30 -20.14 2.59 -12.73
C GLY A 30 -20.91 3.16 -11.52
N ILE A 31 -21.34 2.30 -10.62
CA ILE A 31 -22.01 2.74 -9.38
C ILE A 31 -21.06 3.58 -8.51
N ALA A 32 -19.81 3.14 -8.34
CA ALA A 32 -18.82 3.85 -7.54
C ALA A 32 -18.51 5.24 -8.10
N GLN A 33 -18.36 5.35 -9.41
CA GLN A 33 -18.09 6.64 -10.08
C GLN A 33 -19.27 7.61 -10.02
N VAL A 34 -20.51 7.12 -10.03
CA VAL A 34 -21.70 7.97 -9.94
C VAL A 34 -22.01 8.35 -8.49
N ALA A 35 -21.97 7.39 -7.57
CA ALA A 35 -22.37 7.60 -6.18
C ALA A 35 -21.25 8.19 -5.31
N PHE A 36 -19.99 7.86 -5.59
CA PHE A 36 -18.83 8.20 -4.74
C PHE A 36 -17.60 8.62 -5.56
N PRO A 37 -17.71 9.59 -6.51
CA PRO A 37 -16.63 9.90 -7.44
C PRO A 37 -15.32 10.30 -6.76
N TYR A 38 -15.37 11.04 -5.65
CA TYR A 38 -14.18 11.42 -4.90
C TYR A 38 -13.43 10.21 -4.35
N ARG A 39 -14.14 9.31 -3.67
CA ARG A 39 -13.54 8.09 -3.09
C ARG A 39 -13.14 7.08 -4.16
N ALA A 40 -13.93 6.93 -5.21
CA ALA A 40 -13.64 6.03 -6.32
C ALA A 40 -12.37 6.40 -7.08
N ASN A 41 -11.97 7.68 -7.02
CA ASN A 41 -10.74 8.18 -7.63
C ASN A 41 -9.60 8.39 -6.61
N GLY A 42 -9.67 7.75 -5.43
CA GLY A 42 -8.56 7.70 -4.48
C GLY A 42 -8.47 8.86 -3.52
N SER A 43 -9.55 9.65 -3.28
CA SER A 43 -9.60 10.75 -2.31
C SER A 43 -8.42 11.72 -2.43
N LEU A 44 -8.11 12.14 -3.65
CA LEU A 44 -6.90 12.91 -3.96
C LEU A 44 -6.98 14.34 -3.40
N ILE A 45 -5.92 14.75 -2.71
CA ILE A 45 -5.72 16.10 -2.20
C ILE A 45 -5.05 16.93 -3.30
N LYS A 46 -5.65 18.10 -3.60
CA LYS A 46 -5.12 19.03 -4.60
C LYS A 46 -4.82 20.38 -3.98
N VAL A 47 -3.63 20.90 -4.26
CA VAL A 47 -3.20 22.25 -3.91
C VAL A 47 -2.80 22.96 -5.20
N ASP A 48 -3.38 24.12 -5.46
CA ASP A 48 -3.18 24.87 -6.70
C ASP A 48 -3.37 24.06 -8.00
N GLY A 49 -4.34 23.14 -7.98
CA GLY A 49 -4.67 22.28 -9.12
C GLY A 49 -3.73 21.07 -9.31
N LYS A 50 -2.67 20.94 -8.51
CA LYS A 50 -1.75 19.79 -8.54
C LYS A 50 -2.13 18.78 -7.46
N VAL A 51 -2.08 17.50 -7.81
CA VAL A 51 -2.24 16.41 -6.85
C VAL A 51 -0.99 16.37 -5.97
N VAL A 52 -1.18 16.49 -4.65
CA VAL A 52 -0.09 16.47 -3.66
C VAL A 52 -0.13 15.22 -2.77
N GLY A 53 -1.23 14.49 -2.79
CA GLY A 53 -1.38 13.27 -2.00
C GLY A 53 -2.79 12.72 -2.04
N SER A 54 -3.08 11.79 -1.14
CA SER A 54 -4.40 11.21 -0.90
C SER A 54 -4.69 11.21 0.59
N GLU A 55 -5.95 11.40 0.97
CA GLU A 55 -6.39 11.26 2.37
C GLU A 55 -6.21 9.84 2.93
N LEU A 56 -6.09 8.85 2.03
CA LEU A 56 -5.99 7.43 2.40
C LEU A 56 -4.55 6.94 2.60
N ILE A 57 -3.56 7.78 2.27
CA ILE A 57 -2.14 7.43 2.32
C ILE A 57 -1.44 8.38 3.28
N GLY A 58 -0.71 7.82 4.25
CA GLY A 58 0.12 8.60 5.16
C GLY A 58 1.23 9.35 4.44
N GLN A 59 1.66 10.44 5.05
CA GLN A 59 2.83 11.18 4.60
C GLN A 59 4.04 10.75 5.44
N ASN A 60 5.16 10.56 4.79
CA ASN A 60 6.39 10.17 5.48
C ASN A 60 7.12 11.43 5.95
N PHE A 61 7.15 11.65 7.26
CA PHE A 61 7.93 12.70 7.89
C PHE A 61 9.21 12.12 8.48
N GLU A 62 10.34 12.79 8.28
CA GLU A 62 11.65 12.35 8.77
C GLU A 62 12.38 13.42 9.57
N ASP A 63 11.80 14.63 9.68
CA ASP A 63 12.33 15.72 10.46
C ASP A 63 11.92 15.66 11.94
N GLY A 64 12.53 16.50 12.78
CA GLY A 64 12.25 16.55 14.21
C GLY A 64 11.00 17.34 14.60
N ASP A 65 10.39 18.07 13.67
CA ASP A 65 9.29 19.01 13.94
C ASP A 65 7.92 18.35 13.73
N HIS A 66 7.88 17.18 13.12
CA HIS A 66 6.65 16.44 12.84
C HIS A 66 6.60 15.12 13.59
N MET A 67 5.38 14.69 13.93
CA MET A 67 5.16 13.35 14.46
C MET A 67 5.34 12.33 13.33
N TRP A 68 6.22 11.34 13.56
CA TRP A 68 6.43 10.27 12.61
C TRP A 68 5.26 9.29 12.64
N GLY A 69 4.73 8.97 11.47
CA GLY A 69 3.74 7.92 11.29
C GLY A 69 4.38 6.53 11.21
N ARG A 70 3.56 5.53 10.92
CA ARG A 70 4.04 4.17 10.65
C ARG A 70 4.99 4.18 9.45
N ILE A 71 5.99 3.32 9.51
CA ILE A 71 6.96 3.14 8.41
C ILE A 71 6.23 2.77 7.12
N GLN A 72 6.45 3.58 6.11
CA GLN A 72 5.98 3.30 4.76
C GLN A 72 7.05 2.53 3.98
N ASN A 73 6.61 1.58 3.18
CA ASN A 73 7.46 0.87 2.23
C ASN A 73 6.88 1.07 0.83
N VAL A 74 7.44 2.02 0.12
CA VAL A 74 6.97 2.46 -1.20
C VAL A 74 8.05 2.22 -2.22
N ALA A 75 7.71 1.49 -3.28
CA ALA A 75 8.54 1.39 -4.47
C ALA A 75 8.14 2.49 -5.46
N ILE A 76 9.11 3.23 -5.95
CA ILE A 76 8.90 4.23 -7.00
C ILE A 76 9.35 3.61 -8.32
N VAL A 77 8.46 3.60 -9.29
CA VAL A 77 8.71 3.08 -10.63
C VAL A 77 8.43 4.19 -11.64
N GLU A 78 9.33 4.38 -12.57
CA GLU A 78 9.14 5.29 -13.70
C GLU A 78 8.27 4.59 -14.76
N GLY A 79 7.13 5.21 -15.11
CA GLY A 79 6.25 4.75 -16.16
C GLY A 79 6.81 5.03 -17.56
N GLU A 80 6.17 4.48 -18.59
CA GLU A 80 6.59 4.66 -20.00
C GLU A 80 6.60 6.13 -20.45
N ASP A 81 5.78 6.96 -19.82
CA ASP A 81 5.67 8.40 -20.10
C ASP A 81 6.61 9.26 -19.24
N GLY A 82 7.51 8.64 -18.46
CA GLY A 82 8.41 9.33 -17.54
C GLY A 82 7.74 9.81 -16.25
N GLU A 83 6.49 9.46 -16.00
CA GLU A 83 5.82 9.75 -14.74
C GLU A 83 6.29 8.79 -13.65
N LEU A 84 6.56 9.32 -12.46
CA LEU A 84 6.91 8.53 -11.30
C LEU A 84 5.65 8.00 -10.63
N MET A 85 5.51 6.68 -10.58
CA MET A 85 4.42 6.01 -9.90
C MET A 85 4.91 5.36 -8.61
N ALA A 86 4.17 5.58 -7.53
CA ALA A 86 4.45 5.00 -6.23
C ALA A 86 3.52 3.80 -5.97
N TYR A 87 4.10 2.67 -5.60
CA TYR A 87 3.37 1.45 -5.24
C TYR A 87 3.66 1.05 -3.81
N GLY A 88 2.65 0.56 -3.10
CA GLY A 88 2.87 -0.17 -1.87
C GLY A 88 3.74 -1.40 -2.14
N ALA A 89 4.84 -1.52 -1.43
CA ALA A 89 5.80 -2.60 -1.62
C ALA A 89 6.05 -3.30 -0.27
N PRO A 90 5.23 -4.30 0.11
CA PRO A 90 5.51 -5.08 1.31
C PRO A 90 6.89 -5.73 1.19
N SER A 91 7.63 -5.77 2.29
CA SER A 91 8.99 -6.30 2.28
C SER A 91 9.07 -7.78 1.90
N ASN A 92 8.02 -8.54 2.20
CA ASN A 92 7.95 -10.01 2.06
C ASN A 92 9.12 -10.76 2.76
N LEU A 93 9.83 -10.08 3.66
CA LEU A 93 10.92 -10.65 4.43
C LEU A 93 10.39 -11.52 5.56
N SER A 94 11.02 -12.66 5.78
CA SER A 94 10.71 -13.50 6.94
C SER A 94 11.17 -12.81 8.22
N PRO A 95 10.36 -12.76 9.29
CA PRO A 95 10.79 -12.25 10.59
C PRO A 95 12.00 -13.01 11.20
N ALA A 96 12.24 -14.22 10.74
CA ALA A 96 13.39 -15.03 11.15
C ALA A 96 14.67 -14.75 10.34
N SER A 97 14.58 -13.98 9.24
CA SER A 97 15.74 -13.66 8.40
C SER A 97 16.65 -12.64 9.06
N GLU A 98 17.94 -12.74 8.78
CA GLU A 98 18.93 -11.79 9.25
C GLU A 98 18.71 -10.40 8.63
N GLU A 99 18.32 -10.35 7.35
CA GLU A 99 18.00 -9.12 6.64
C GLU A 99 16.85 -8.34 7.31
N TYR A 100 15.78 -9.04 7.74
CA TYR A 100 14.69 -8.40 8.47
C TYR A 100 15.15 -7.83 9.82
N ARG A 101 15.98 -8.58 10.58
CA ARG A 101 16.51 -8.12 11.86
C ARG A 101 17.36 -6.87 11.69
N GLN A 102 18.27 -6.85 10.72
CA GLN A 102 19.11 -5.68 10.42
C GLN A 102 18.27 -4.45 10.04
N LEU A 103 17.21 -4.65 9.26
CA LEU A 103 16.26 -3.60 8.89
C LEU A 103 15.57 -3.01 10.13
N VAL A 104 15.05 -3.86 11.00
CA VAL A 104 14.39 -3.43 12.25
C VAL A 104 15.38 -2.72 13.17
N ASP A 105 16.60 -3.27 13.35
CA ASP A 105 17.64 -2.66 14.18
C ASP A 105 18.05 -1.28 13.68
N ALA A 106 18.14 -1.08 12.38
CA ALA A 106 18.44 0.22 11.79
C ALA A 106 17.33 1.24 12.10
N ARG A 107 16.07 0.83 12.03
CA ARG A 107 14.90 1.66 12.34
C ARG A 107 14.84 2.02 13.84
N VAL A 108 15.08 1.06 14.72
CA VAL A 108 15.19 1.30 16.16
C VAL A 108 16.28 2.32 16.47
N LYS A 109 17.45 2.18 15.87
CA LYS A 109 18.55 3.17 16.03
C LYS A 109 18.15 4.56 15.56
N LYS A 110 17.44 4.67 14.43
CA LYS A 110 16.96 5.95 13.90
C LYS A 110 15.98 6.62 14.88
N ILE A 111 15.02 5.88 15.43
CA ILE A 111 14.03 6.39 16.39
C ILE A 111 14.72 6.86 17.67
N ARG A 112 15.64 6.05 18.22
CA ARG A 112 16.40 6.42 19.42
C ARG A 112 17.25 7.66 19.22
N ALA A 113 17.88 7.80 18.07
CA ALA A 113 18.66 8.99 17.73
C ALA A 113 17.81 10.26 17.62
N ALA A 114 16.58 10.14 17.13
CA ALA A 114 15.65 11.25 17.03
C ALA A 114 14.98 11.63 18.36
N ASN A 115 15.00 10.74 19.36
CA ASN A 115 14.34 10.91 20.66
C ASN A 115 15.30 10.59 21.81
N PRO A 116 16.38 11.36 21.99
CA PRO A 116 17.43 11.03 22.97
C PRO A 116 16.96 11.04 24.44
N ASP A 117 15.93 11.84 24.72
CA ASP A 117 15.37 12.01 26.08
C ASP A 117 14.20 11.06 26.37
N ALA A 118 13.76 10.26 25.40
CA ALA A 118 12.67 9.31 25.59
C ALA A 118 13.18 8.00 26.20
N ASP A 119 12.33 7.37 27.04
CA ASP A 119 12.56 5.99 27.46
C ASP A 119 12.31 5.07 26.26
N THR A 120 13.40 4.65 25.61
CA THR A 120 13.38 3.86 24.39
C THR A 120 13.71 2.40 24.62
N ASP A 121 13.60 1.90 25.86
CA ASP A 121 13.88 0.49 26.18
C ASP A 121 12.93 -0.44 25.44
N ALA A 122 11.68 0.00 25.21
CA ALA A 122 10.67 -0.72 24.43
C ALA A 122 10.13 0.15 23.30
N VAL A 123 10.71 0.03 22.11
CA VAL A 123 10.15 0.67 20.90
C VAL A 123 8.99 -0.18 20.39
N PRO A 124 7.77 0.40 20.23
CA PRO A 124 6.63 -0.32 19.70
C PRO A 124 6.89 -0.89 18.30
N VAL A 125 6.37 -2.08 18.03
CA VAL A 125 6.58 -2.80 16.77
C VAL A 125 6.08 -2.01 15.56
N ASP A 126 5.00 -1.25 15.70
CA ASP A 126 4.41 -0.46 14.62
C ASP A 126 5.29 0.72 14.18
N LEU A 127 6.18 1.18 15.05
CA LEU A 127 7.14 2.24 14.70
C LEU A 127 8.34 1.72 13.91
N VAL A 128 8.57 0.41 13.88
CA VAL A 128 9.73 -0.19 13.21
C VAL A 128 9.37 -1.16 12.09
N THR A 129 8.08 -1.43 11.91
CA THR A 129 7.57 -2.33 10.85
C THR A 129 6.56 -1.61 9.97
N CYS A 130 6.57 -1.91 8.67
CA CYS A 130 5.51 -1.47 7.77
C CYS A 130 4.28 -2.37 7.87
N SER A 131 3.12 -1.85 7.46
CA SER A 131 1.90 -2.65 7.28
C SER A 131 2.02 -3.62 6.10
N GLY A 132 1.06 -4.52 5.94
CA GLY A 132 1.00 -5.44 4.81
C GLY A 132 0.85 -4.75 3.45
N SER A 133 0.24 -3.56 3.40
CA SER A 133 0.17 -2.74 2.19
C SER A 133 1.43 -1.89 1.96
N GLY A 134 2.20 -1.61 3.02
CA GLY A 134 3.31 -0.67 3.00
C GLY A 134 2.89 0.81 2.99
N LEU A 135 1.60 1.13 2.99
CA LEU A 135 1.05 2.49 2.82
C LEU A 135 0.18 2.97 3.99
N ASP A 136 -0.12 2.08 4.94
CA ASP A 136 -0.97 2.37 6.08
C ASP A 136 -0.28 3.38 7.02
N PRO A 137 -0.88 4.55 7.28
CA PRO A 137 -0.28 5.58 8.13
C PRO A 137 -0.49 5.32 9.62
N GLU A 138 -1.39 4.42 9.99
CA GLU A 138 -1.85 4.26 11.36
C GLU A 138 -0.82 3.53 12.23
N ILE A 139 -0.70 4.02 13.47
CA ILE A 139 0.02 3.39 14.58
C ILE A 139 -1.04 2.84 15.52
N SER A 140 -1.08 1.54 15.73
CA SER A 140 -2.05 0.86 16.60
C SER A 140 -1.59 0.74 18.04
#